data_3a2e70fb9e456f605bba3099fe6e2237
#
_entry.id   3a2e70fb9e456f605bba3099fe6e2237
#
_cell.length_a   1.000
_cell.length_b   1.000
_cell.length_c   1.000
_cell.angle_alpha   90.00
_cell.angle_beta   90.00
_cell.angle_gamma   90.00
#
_symmetry.space_group_name_H-M   'P 1'
#
loop_
_entity.id
_entity.type
_entity.pdbx_description
1 polymer ?
#
loop_
_entity_poly.entity_id
_entity_poly.type
_entity_poly.pdbx_seq_one_letter_code
_entity_poly.pdbx_strand_id
1 'polypeptide(L)'
;MVLKEMSQIDTWCASELVRTEALLTLHRASISPSQHTEFTRLFNTDWDTFHVVPLDGRCVSHASALGSKFGLRLVDALHFAAIDRLPRPVKYLTLDHRQIPAAVELGFELITPLEI
;
A
#
# COMPACT_ATOMS: atom_id res chain seq x y z
N MET A 1 -14.25 9.77 -8.55
CA MET A 1 -12.87 10.22 -8.73
C MET A 1 -11.87 9.12 -8.48
N VAL A 2 -11.65 8.68 -7.25
CA VAL A 2 -10.69 7.60 -6.96
C VAL A 2 -11.11 6.28 -7.61
N LEU A 3 -12.38 5.90 -7.51
CA LEU A 3 -12.88 4.67 -8.13
C LEU A 3 -12.76 4.68 -9.66
N LYS A 4 -12.96 5.85 -10.27
CA LYS A 4 -12.78 6.00 -11.71
C LYS A 4 -11.31 5.79 -12.11
N GLU A 5 -10.39 6.39 -11.36
CA GLU A 5 -8.96 6.19 -11.58
C GLU A 5 -8.57 4.73 -11.41
N MET A 6 -9.09 4.06 -10.37
CA MET A 6 -8.84 2.66 -10.11
C MET A 6 -9.31 1.76 -11.25
N SER A 7 -10.47 2.05 -11.83
CA SER A 7 -11.02 1.24 -12.93
C SER A 7 -10.20 1.32 -14.22
N GLN A 8 -9.34 2.33 -14.36
CA GLN A 8 -8.48 2.54 -15.53
C GLN A 8 -7.10 1.93 -15.40
N ILE A 9 -6.81 1.29 -14.27
CA ILE A 9 -5.51 0.71 -13.99
C ILE A 9 -5.55 -0.80 -14.28
N ASP A 10 -4.65 -1.26 -15.15
CA ASP A 10 -4.57 -2.67 -15.55
C ASP A 10 -3.77 -3.52 -14.56
N THR A 11 -2.73 -2.95 -13.96
CA THR A 11 -1.83 -3.67 -13.07
C THR A 11 -1.79 -3.02 -11.70
N TRP A 12 -2.12 -3.80 -10.67
CA TRP A 12 -2.06 -3.39 -9.28
C TRP A 12 -0.85 -4.01 -8.60
N CYS A 13 -0.11 -3.19 -7.86
CA CYS A 13 1.05 -3.61 -7.10
C CYS A 13 0.87 -3.26 -5.63
N ALA A 14 1.45 -4.06 -4.76
CA ALA A 14 1.46 -3.79 -3.33
C ALA A 14 2.68 -4.45 -2.69
N SER A 15 3.16 -3.92 -1.57
CA SER A 15 4.13 -4.64 -0.77
C SER A 15 3.48 -5.85 -0.12
N GLU A 16 4.26 -6.90 0.15
CA GLU A 16 3.70 -8.10 0.80
C GLU A 16 3.15 -7.81 2.20
N LEU A 17 3.56 -6.72 2.83
CA LEU A 17 3.06 -6.30 4.14
C LEU A 17 1.57 -5.90 4.10
N VAL A 18 1.08 -5.46 2.95
CA VAL A 18 -0.32 -5.05 2.78
C VAL A 18 -1.27 -6.19 3.13
N ARG A 19 -0.93 -7.42 2.75
CA ARG A 19 -1.78 -8.57 3.05
C ARG A 19 -1.97 -8.74 4.55
N THR A 20 -0.88 -8.68 5.31
CA THR A 20 -0.94 -8.81 6.77
C THR A 20 -1.74 -7.68 7.40
N GLU A 21 -1.52 -6.44 6.96
CA GLU A 21 -2.30 -5.30 7.46
C GLU A 21 -3.78 -5.45 7.17
N ALA A 22 -4.13 -5.82 5.94
CA ALA A 22 -5.52 -5.98 5.54
C ALA A 22 -6.21 -7.07 6.34
N LEU A 23 -5.56 -8.23 6.52
CA LEU A 23 -6.14 -9.34 7.27
C LEU A 23 -6.32 -9.00 8.75
N LEU A 24 -5.35 -8.28 9.37
CA LEU A 24 -5.48 -7.81 10.74
C LEU A 24 -6.62 -6.81 10.87
N THR A 25 -6.78 -5.91 9.92
CA THR A 25 -7.86 -4.93 9.89
C THR A 25 -9.23 -5.62 9.79
N LEU A 26 -9.35 -6.60 8.89
CA LEU A 26 -10.58 -7.37 8.74
C LEU A 26 -10.94 -8.14 10.02
N HIS A 27 -9.93 -8.71 10.69
CA HIS A 27 -10.15 -9.41 11.95
C HIS A 27 -10.72 -8.49 13.03
N ARG A 28 -10.17 -7.27 13.13
CA ARG A 28 -10.62 -6.28 14.12
C ARG A 28 -12.00 -5.70 13.80
N ALA A 29 -12.33 -5.56 12.52
CA ALA A 29 -13.58 -4.96 12.06
C ALA A 29 -14.73 -5.94 11.95
N SER A 30 -14.46 -7.25 11.91
CA SER A 30 -15.48 -8.28 11.73
C SER A 30 -16.34 -8.41 12.97
N ILE A 31 -17.68 -8.44 12.77
CA ILE A 31 -18.66 -8.55 13.84
C ILE A 31 -18.96 -10.01 14.16
N SER A 32 -18.90 -10.87 13.14
CA SER A 32 -19.22 -12.29 13.28
C SER A 32 -18.19 -13.16 12.55
N PRO A 33 -18.06 -14.44 12.95
CA PRO A 33 -17.17 -15.36 12.24
C PRO A 33 -17.51 -15.52 10.76
N SER A 34 -18.80 -15.50 10.40
CA SER A 34 -19.22 -15.64 9.01
C SER A 34 -18.83 -14.42 8.18
N GLN A 35 -18.93 -13.21 8.73
CA GLN A 35 -18.48 -11.99 8.07
C GLN A 35 -16.97 -12.01 7.88
N HIS A 36 -16.23 -12.42 8.89
CA HIS A 36 -14.77 -12.52 8.79
C HIS A 36 -14.35 -13.48 7.68
N THR A 37 -14.98 -14.66 7.61
CA THR A 37 -14.72 -15.65 6.56
C THR A 37 -15.00 -15.08 5.18
N GLU A 38 -16.13 -14.41 4.99
CA GLU A 38 -16.54 -13.86 3.71
C GLU A 38 -15.61 -12.72 3.27
N PHE A 39 -15.29 -11.79 4.17
CA PHE A 39 -14.40 -10.68 3.83
C PHE A 39 -12.98 -11.16 3.53
N THR A 40 -12.49 -12.16 4.27
CA THR A 40 -11.18 -12.75 4.00
C THR A 40 -11.15 -13.42 2.64
N ARG A 41 -12.22 -14.13 2.27
CA ARG A 41 -12.34 -14.76 0.95
C ARG A 41 -12.32 -13.73 -0.17
N LEU A 42 -13.08 -12.65 -0.04
CA LEU A 42 -13.11 -11.57 -1.02
C LEU A 42 -11.75 -10.89 -1.16
N PHE A 43 -11.11 -10.60 -0.03
CA PHE A 43 -9.78 -10.00 -0.05
C PHE A 43 -8.77 -10.91 -0.75
N ASN A 44 -8.74 -12.19 -0.43
CA ASN A 44 -7.79 -13.13 -1.06
C ASN A 44 -8.02 -13.24 -2.57
N THR A 45 -9.26 -13.17 -3.01
CA THR A 45 -9.57 -13.16 -4.45
C THR A 45 -8.96 -11.94 -5.14
N ASP A 46 -9.10 -10.75 -4.54
CA ASP A 46 -8.50 -9.54 -5.08
C ASP A 46 -6.97 -9.58 -4.99
N TRP A 47 -6.44 -10.06 -3.87
CA TRP A 47 -5.01 -10.15 -3.65
C TRP A 47 -4.31 -11.01 -4.69
N ASP A 48 -4.94 -12.08 -5.12
CA ASP A 48 -4.37 -13.00 -6.12
C ASP A 48 -4.13 -12.33 -7.47
N THR A 49 -4.77 -11.18 -7.72
CA THR A 49 -4.58 -10.40 -8.95
C THR A 49 -3.45 -9.37 -8.84
N PHE A 50 -2.91 -9.15 -7.64
CA PHE A 50 -1.88 -8.14 -7.41
C PHE A 50 -0.49 -8.67 -7.76
N HIS A 51 0.35 -7.76 -8.27
CA HIS A 51 1.78 -7.97 -8.31
C HIS A 51 2.36 -7.59 -6.93
N VAL A 52 2.83 -8.58 -6.20
CA VAL A 52 3.31 -8.39 -4.83
C VAL A 52 4.81 -8.12 -4.82
N VAL A 53 5.21 -7.01 -4.20
CA VAL A 53 6.63 -6.67 -4.02
C VAL A 53 7.08 -7.23 -2.67
N PRO A 54 8.05 -8.15 -2.66
CA PRO A 54 8.51 -8.76 -1.41
C PRO A 54 9.28 -7.78 -0.52
N LEU A 55 9.18 -7.97 0.78
CA LEU A 55 9.98 -7.25 1.78
C LEU A 55 11.23 -8.06 2.09
N ASP A 56 12.32 -7.73 1.44
CA ASP A 56 13.62 -8.36 1.67
C ASP A 56 14.53 -7.46 2.52
N GLY A 57 15.77 -7.90 2.74
CA GLY A 57 16.74 -7.15 3.54
C GLY A 57 17.05 -5.76 2.97
N ARG A 58 16.99 -5.59 1.65
CA ARG A 58 17.19 -4.28 1.01
C ARG A 58 16.06 -3.32 1.36
N CYS A 59 14.82 -3.80 1.36
CA CYS A 59 13.66 -3.00 1.76
C CYS A 59 13.77 -2.57 3.21
N VAL A 60 14.14 -3.48 4.09
CA VAL A 60 14.29 -3.17 5.52
C VAL A 60 15.36 -2.11 5.75
N SER A 61 16.51 -2.23 5.09
CA SER A 61 17.59 -1.24 5.19
C SER A 61 17.17 0.10 4.60
N HIS A 62 16.52 0.11 3.44
CA HIS A 62 16.08 1.34 2.77
C HIS A 62 14.97 2.04 3.56
N ALA A 63 14.12 1.29 4.26
CA ALA A 63 13.05 1.84 5.10
C ALA A 63 13.60 2.76 6.20
N SER A 64 14.76 2.44 6.77
CA SER A 64 15.40 3.30 7.77
C SER A 64 15.73 4.68 7.21
N ALA A 65 16.27 4.73 6.00
CA ALA A 65 16.61 5.98 5.32
C ALA A 65 15.36 6.79 4.98
N LEU A 66 14.35 6.15 4.44
CA LEU A 66 13.09 6.81 4.08
C LEU A 66 12.33 7.30 5.31
N GLY A 67 12.27 6.48 6.36
CA GLY A 67 11.61 6.83 7.60
C GLY A 67 12.25 8.04 8.26
N SER A 68 13.59 8.11 8.27
CA SER A 68 14.33 9.25 8.81
C SER A 68 14.12 10.51 7.97
N LYS A 69 14.17 10.37 6.65
CA LYS A 69 14.05 11.51 5.73
C LYS A 69 12.67 12.16 5.78
N PHE A 70 11.62 11.35 5.84
CA PHE A 70 10.24 11.84 5.73
C PHE A 70 9.46 11.79 7.05
N GLY A 71 10.08 11.35 8.15
CA GLY A 71 9.37 11.21 9.41
C GLY A 71 8.27 10.17 9.38
N LEU A 72 8.47 9.08 8.64
CA LEU A 72 7.47 8.04 8.48
C LEU A 72 7.49 7.04 9.64
N ARG A 73 6.32 6.49 9.95
CA ARG A 73 6.22 5.34 10.84
C ARG A 73 6.81 4.11 10.16
N LEU A 74 7.18 3.11 10.97
CA LEU A 74 7.82 1.89 10.48
C LEU A 74 7.08 1.25 9.32
N VAL A 75 5.77 1.05 9.46
CA VAL A 75 4.96 0.38 8.45
C VAL A 75 4.94 1.17 7.14
N ASP A 76 4.74 2.48 7.20
CA ASP A 76 4.75 3.33 6.02
C ASP A 76 6.12 3.33 5.33
N ALA A 77 7.19 3.38 6.12
CA ALA A 77 8.56 3.33 5.59
C ALA A 77 8.82 2.01 4.85
N LEU A 78 8.35 0.89 5.38
CA LEU A 78 8.49 -0.42 4.73
C LEU A 78 7.70 -0.50 3.42
N HIS A 79 6.48 0.03 3.39
CA HIS A 79 5.69 0.08 2.15
C HIS A 79 6.40 0.90 1.07
N PHE A 80 6.88 2.09 1.42
CA PHE A 80 7.59 2.94 0.46
C PHE A 80 8.89 2.30 -0.01
N ALA A 81 9.63 1.65 0.88
CA ALA A 81 10.87 0.97 0.50
C ALA A 81 10.62 -0.14 -0.53
N ALA A 82 9.54 -0.89 -0.37
CA ALA A 82 9.17 -1.93 -1.33
C ALA A 82 8.78 -1.33 -2.68
N ILE A 83 7.90 -0.33 -2.67
CA ILE A 83 7.34 0.25 -3.89
C ILE A 83 8.35 1.10 -4.65
N ASP A 84 9.31 1.71 -3.94
CA ASP A 84 10.39 2.47 -4.58
C ASP A 84 11.24 1.62 -5.53
N ARG A 85 11.19 0.30 -5.41
CA ARG A 85 11.89 -0.62 -6.32
C ARG A 85 11.22 -0.76 -7.68
N LEU A 86 9.97 -0.33 -7.80
CA LEU A 86 9.24 -0.44 -9.07
C LEU A 86 9.73 0.60 -10.07
N PRO A 87 9.84 0.22 -11.36
CA PRO A 87 10.19 1.20 -12.40
C PRO A 87 9.08 2.23 -12.55
N ARG A 88 9.47 3.51 -12.76
CA ARG A 88 8.52 4.58 -13.04
C ARG A 88 8.06 4.53 -14.50
N PRO A 89 6.86 5.00 -14.84
CA PRO A 89 5.91 5.70 -13.97
C PRO A 89 5.09 4.75 -13.09
N VAL A 90 4.79 5.19 -11.87
CA VAL A 90 3.95 4.47 -10.92
C VAL A 90 2.96 5.46 -10.32
N LYS A 91 1.69 5.08 -10.26
CA LYS A 91 0.66 5.83 -9.56
C LYS A 91 0.54 5.29 -8.13
N TYR A 92 0.55 6.19 -7.16
CA TYR A 92 0.45 5.84 -5.75
C TYR A 92 -0.88 6.28 -5.19
N LEU A 93 -1.68 5.31 -4.74
CA LEU A 93 -2.99 5.56 -4.13
C LEU A 93 -2.82 5.66 -2.62
N THR A 94 -3.24 6.79 -2.05
CA THR A 94 -3.22 6.99 -0.60
C THR A 94 -4.42 7.79 -0.11
N LEU A 95 -4.86 7.47 1.10
CA LEU A 95 -5.87 8.23 1.85
C LEU A 95 -5.24 8.88 3.10
N ASP A 96 -3.93 8.88 3.21
CA ASP A 96 -3.20 9.39 4.37
C ASP A 96 -2.31 10.57 3.97
N HIS A 97 -2.63 11.76 4.49
CA HIS A 97 -1.86 13.00 4.26
C HIS A 97 -0.37 12.84 4.57
N ARG A 98 -0.04 12.03 5.58
CA ARG A 98 1.34 11.86 6.02
C ARG A 98 2.22 11.17 4.99
N GLN A 99 1.62 10.44 4.04
CA GLN A 99 2.34 9.74 2.98
C GLN A 99 2.61 10.63 1.77
N ILE A 100 1.88 11.73 1.61
CA ILE A 100 1.94 12.56 0.41
C ILE A 100 3.35 13.12 0.12
N PRO A 101 4.05 13.74 1.09
CA PRO A 101 5.38 14.27 0.79
C PRO A 101 6.37 13.22 0.30
N ALA A 102 6.36 12.04 0.91
CA ALA A 102 7.24 10.94 0.49
C ALA A 102 6.90 10.46 -0.92
N ALA A 103 5.62 10.28 -1.22
CA ALA A 103 5.18 9.82 -2.54
C ALA A 103 5.60 10.79 -3.65
N VAL A 104 5.42 12.09 -3.42
CA VAL A 104 5.82 13.13 -4.38
C VAL A 104 7.33 13.16 -4.59
N GLU A 105 8.09 13.15 -3.51
CA GLU A 105 9.56 13.20 -3.56
C GLU A 105 10.15 11.98 -4.25
N LEU A 106 9.54 10.80 -4.06
CA LEU A 106 9.99 9.56 -4.70
C LEU A 106 9.57 9.47 -6.17
N GLY A 107 8.86 10.46 -6.69
CA GLY A 107 8.50 10.53 -8.10
C GLY A 107 7.26 9.72 -8.47
N PHE A 108 6.42 9.39 -7.50
CA PHE A 108 5.14 8.76 -7.78
C PHE A 108 4.08 9.80 -8.18
N GLU A 109 3.21 9.40 -9.09
CA GLU A 109 2.01 10.17 -9.43
C GLU A 109 0.91 9.84 -8.41
N LEU A 110 0.39 10.86 -7.73
CA LEU A 110 -0.61 10.65 -6.69
C LEU A 110 -2.01 10.41 -7.23
N ILE A 111 -2.69 9.45 -6.62
CA ILE A 111 -4.14 9.29 -6.71
C ILE A 111 -4.67 9.45 -5.28
N THR A 112 -5.31 10.57 -4.99
CA THR A 112 -5.85 10.82 -3.66
C THR A 112 -7.01 11.81 -3.73
N PRO A 113 -8.07 11.61 -2.92
CA PRO A 113 -9.14 12.60 -2.77
C PRO A 113 -8.75 13.72 -1.81
N LEU A 114 -7.59 13.64 -1.15
CA LEU A 114 -7.14 14.61 -0.16
C LEU A 114 -6.59 15.86 -0.86
N GLU A 115 -6.79 17.02 -0.24
CA GLU A 115 -6.15 18.25 -0.69
C GLU A 115 -4.65 18.23 -0.34
N ILE A 116 -3.86 18.69 -1.27
CA ILE A 116 -2.41 18.71 -1.15
C ILE A 116 -1.94 20.07 -0.60
#